data_c56506be7028c28d85ce8f9d8fbec10b
#
_entry.id   c56506be7028c28d85ce8f9d8fbec10b
#
_cell.length_a   1.000
_cell.length_b   1.000
_cell.length_c   1.000
_cell.angle_alpha   90.00
_cell.angle_beta   90.00
_cell.angle_gamma   90.00
#
_symmetry.space_group_name_H-M   'P 1'
#
loop_
_entity.id
_entity.type
_entity.pdbx_description
1 polymer ?
#
loop_
_entity_poly.entity_id
_entity_poly.type
_entity_poly.pdbx_seq_one_letter_code
_entity_poly.pdbx_strand_id
1 'polypeptide(L)'
;PIQLGPLKLANRIIIAPMCQYMAEDGLATDWHTIHLGQMALSGAGLLIIEATGVEAIGRITNGCVGLYSDAHEAALKKVIDSVRQYSPMPIMIQLGHAGRKASSYRPWEGGQVQLPKDGGWLVAGPSAIPQLPNEPVPRAFDHSDLKRIREAFVDAAKRSVRIGFDGIELHSAHGYLLHQFLSPISNQRTDEYGGSLENRMRFPLEVFKAVREVTPATMCLGLRISGTDWMEGGWTAEDSIVFGRAIKALGCDFIDVSSGGVSPKQQIPLGPKYQVPLADQIKKGTGLLTMAVGLITTPQEAEGIIVNGEADMVALARGMLFDPRWPWHAAAELGAQVQVAKPYWRSQPRGLSTLFGDITSGGR
;
A
#
# COMPACT_ATOMS: atom_id res chain seq x y z
N PRO A 1 -5.54 -20.60 0.99
CA PRO A 1 -4.24 -20.19 0.43
C PRO A 1 -4.40 -19.60 -0.97
N ILE A 2 -3.39 -18.85 -1.43
CA ILE A 2 -3.32 -18.30 -2.79
C ILE A 2 -1.86 -18.13 -3.21
N GLN A 3 -1.58 -18.28 -4.52
CA GLN A 3 -0.30 -17.94 -5.12
C GLN A 3 -0.35 -16.48 -5.61
N LEU A 4 0.54 -15.62 -5.09
CA LEU A 4 0.67 -14.21 -5.44
C LEU A 4 2.05 -13.97 -6.07
N GLY A 5 2.14 -14.00 -7.40
CA GLY A 5 3.42 -14.05 -8.06
C GLY A 5 4.26 -15.22 -7.54
N PRO A 6 5.49 -15.00 -7.05
CA PRO A 6 6.32 -16.06 -6.47
C PRO A 6 5.91 -16.45 -5.04
N LEU A 7 5.03 -15.69 -4.37
CA LEU A 7 4.68 -15.91 -2.96
C LEU A 7 3.49 -16.85 -2.80
N LYS A 8 3.59 -17.80 -1.88
CA LYS A 8 2.47 -18.63 -1.44
C LYS A 8 1.93 -18.10 -0.11
N LEU A 9 0.72 -17.57 -0.12
CA LEU A 9 0.05 -17.04 1.06
C LEU A 9 -0.80 -18.12 1.74
N ALA A 10 -0.76 -18.17 3.06
CA ALA A 10 -1.51 -19.14 3.86
C ALA A 10 -3.03 -18.91 3.79
N ASN A 11 -3.44 -17.67 3.65
CA ASN A 11 -4.83 -17.24 3.46
C ASN A 11 -4.88 -15.95 2.63
N ARG A 12 -6.09 -15.43 2.38
CA ARG A 12 -6.36 -14.29 1.50
C ARG A 12 -6.60 -12.98 2.23
N ILE A 13 -6.27 -12.93 3.54
CA ILE A 13 -6.38 -11.72 4.36
C ILE A 13 -5.05 -10.99 4.29
N ILE A 14 -5.08 -9.75 3.81
CA ILE A 14 -3.91 -8.89 3.65
C ILE A 14 -4.02 -7.76 4.67
N ILE A 15 -2.94 -7.48 5.38
CA ILE A 15 -2.85 -6.27 6.19
C ILE A 15 -2.41 -5.14 5.27
N ALA A 16 -3.33 -4.21 5.02
CA ALA A 16 -3.09 -3.07 4.14
C ALA A 16 -2.03 -2.12 4.71
N PRO A 17 -1.26 -1.41 3.87
CA PRO A 17 -0.29 -0.43 4.33
C PRO A 17 -0.96 0.73 5.08
N MET A 18 -0.46 1.03 6.28
CA MET A 18 -1.02 2.05 7.18
C MET A 18 0.11 2.88 7.79
N CYS A 19 0.23 4.15 7.40
CA CYS A 19 1.21 5.06 7.96
C CYS A 19 1.04 5.18 9.47
N GLN A 20 2.15 5.01 10.19
CA GLN A 20 2.20 5.09 11.65
C GLN A 20 2.64 6.47 12.14
N TYR A 21 3.30 7.25 11.29
CA TYR A 21 3.78 8.60 11.59
C TYR A 21 4.72 8.67 12.81
N MET A 22 5.45 7.60 13.10
CA MET A 22 6.32 7.44 14.26
C MET A 22 7.81 7.31 13.90
N ALA A 23 8.16 7.60 12.64
CA ALA A 23 9.55 7.68 12.22
C ALA A 23 10.19 9.00 12.71
N GLU A 24 11.50 8.97 12.90
CA GLU A 24 12.32 10.13 13.20
C GLU A 24 13.26 10.39 12.02
N ASP A 25 13.12 11.54 11.38
CA ASP A 25 13.84 11.87 10.14
C ASP A 25 13.78 10.78 9.04
N GLY A 26 12.65 10.09 8.96
CA GLY A 26 12.46 8.97 8.05
C GLY A 26 12.98 7.62 8.56
N LEU A 27 13.70 7.58 9.68
CA LEU A 27 14.23 6.35 10.27
C LEU A 27 13.12 5.59 11.01
N ALA A 28 13.02 4.30 10.76
CA ALA A 28 12.14 3.43 11.53
C ALA A 28 12.61 3.35 12.99
N THR A 29 11.69 3.37 13.93
CA THR A 29 11.92 3.37 15.38
C THR A 29 11.46 2.07 16.03
N ASP A 30 11.60 1.94 17.33
CA ASP A 30 11.11 0.78 18.09
C ASP A 30 9.58 0.64 18.02
N TRP A 31 8.85 1.75 17.76
CA TRP A 31 7.41 1.68 17.46
C TRP A 31 7.11 0.71 16.31
N HIS A 32 7.91 0.78 15.24
CA HIS A 32 7.71 -0.08 14.07
C HIS A 32 7.97 -1.55 14.42
N THR A 33 8.93 -1.86 15.30
CA THR A 33 9.14 -3.22 15.80
C THR A 33 7.91 -3.74 16.55
N ILE A 34 7.33 -2.91 17.43
CA ILE A 34 6.15 -3.28 18.22
C ILE A 34 4.93 -3.45 17.29
N HIS A 35 4.67 -2.47 16.42
CA HIS A 35 3.53 -2.48 15.52
C HIS A 35 3.58 -3.63 14.50
N LEU A 36 4.69 -3.74 13.76
CA LEU A 36 4.83 -4.78 12.74
C LEU A 36 4.92 -6.17 13.35
N GLY A 37 5.52 -6.32 14.55
CA GLY A 37 5.52 -7.56 15.29
C GLY A 37 4.10 -8.00 15.66
N GLN A 38 3.27 -7.09 16.16
CA GLN A 38 1.86 -7.37 16.45
C GLN A 38 1.10 -7.82 15.21
N MET A 39 1.27 -7.10 14.08
CA MET A 39 0.62 -7.41 12.81
C MET A 39 1.10 -8.75 12.25
N ALA A 40 2.39 -9.02 12.27
CA ALA A 40 2.98 -10.26 11.76
C ALA A 40 2.57 -11.51 12.57
N LEU A 41 2.09 -11.35 13.80
CA LEU A 41 1.55 -12.43 14.64
C LEU A 41 0.03 -12.57 14.57
N SER A 42 -0.64 -11.82 13.69
CA SER A 42 -2.10 -11.79 13.56
C SER A 42 -2.73 -13.02 12.93
N GLY A 43 -1.97 -13.82 12.18
CA GLY A 43 -2.49 -14.93 11.38
C GLY A 43 -3.01 -14.53 9.99
N ALA A 44 -2.86 -13.28 9.55
CA ALA A 44 -3.13 -12.88 8.17
C ALA A 44 -2.15 -13.54 7.19
N GLY A 45 -2.47 -13.51 5.90
CA GLY A 45 -1.64 -14.12 4.85
C GLY A 45 -0.45 -13.29 4.41
N LEU A 46 -0.54 -11.95 4.55
CA LEU A 46 0.48 -11.00 4.10
C LEU A 46 0.37 -9.70 4.91
N LEU A 47 1.53 -9.13 5.23
CA LEU A 47 1.65 -7.78 5.77
C LEU A 47 2.31 -6.88 4.71
N ILE A 48 1.66 -5.78 4.34
CA ILE A 48 2.28 -4.70 3.56
C ILE A 48 2.54 -3.54 4.51
N ILE A 49 3.80 -3.18 4.72
CA ILE A 49 4.15 -2.09 5.63
C ILE A 49 3.81 -0.73 5.00
N GLU A 50 3.74 0.28 5.84
CA GLU A 50 3.32 1.64 5.49
C GLU A 50 4.01 2.24 4.28
N ALA A 51 3.34 3.25 3.66
CA ALA A 51 3.90 4.05 2.58
C ALA A 51 5.25 4.64 3.02
N THR A 52 6.31 4.19 2.34
CA THR A 52 7.71 4.52 2.63
C THR A 52 8.24 5.47 1.57
N GLY A 53 8.69 6.65 1.97
CA GLY A 53 9.17 7.69 1.07
C GLY A 53 10.47 7.29 0.36
N VAL A 54 10.49 7.38 -0.97
CA VAL A 54 11.69 7.07 -1.78
C VAL A 54 12.71 8.21 -1.79
N GLU A 55 12.32 9.40 -1.35
CA GLU A 55 13.19 10.55 -1.06
C GLU A 55 12.62 11.40 0.09
N ALA A 56 13.45 12.24 0.69
CA ALA A 56 13.06 13.01 1.88
C ALA A 56 11.82 13.88 1.65
N ILE A 57 11.76 14.59 0.53
CA ILE A 57 10.62 15.45 0.18
C ILE A 57 9.38 14.67 -0.28
N GLY A 58 9.52 13.38 -0.53
CA GLY A 58 8.45 12.47 -0.92
C GLY A 58 7.66 11.90 0.27
N ARG A 59 8.05 12.15 1.50
CA ARG A 59 7.30 11.73 2.70
C ARG A 59 5.99 12.52 2.83
N ILE A 60 4.96 11.87 3.36
CA ILE A 60 3.67 12.54 3.61
C ILE A 60 3.83 13.54 4.77
N THR A 61 4.44 13.08 5.87
CA THR A 61 4.71 13.88 7.08
C THR A 61 6.16 13.68 7.54
N ASN A 62 6.60 14.50 8.49
CA ASN A 62 7.89 14.32 9.17
C ASN A 62 8.00 12.96 9.88
N GLY A 63 6.88 12.37 10.28
CA GLY A 63 6.82 11.07 10.96
C GLY A 63 6.74 9.86 10.04
N CYS A 64 6.78 10.02 8.71
CA CYS A 64 6.73 8.89 7.78
C CYS A 64 8.09 8.25 7.59
N VAL A 65 8.11 6.91 7.44
CA VAL A 65 9.30 6.15 7.10
C VAL A 65 9.81 6.53 5.71
N GLY A 66 11.12 6.55 5.54
CA GLY A 66 11.81 6.72 4.28
C GLY A 66 12.78 5.57 4.00
N LEU A 67 13.20 5.42 2.72
CA LEU A 67 14.17 4.42 2.32
C LEU A 67 15.15 4.98 1.27
N TYR A 68 15.75 6.11 1.58
CA TYR A 68 16.57 6.89 0.63
C TYR A 68 18.04 7.06 1.06
N SER A 69 18.50 6.39 2.11
CA SER A 69 19.92 6.32 2.52
C SER A 69 20.23 4.99 3.20
N ASP A 70 21.53 4.73 3.43
CA ASP A 70 22.00 3.53 4.12
C ASP A 70 21.53 3.48 5.57
N ALA A 71 21.42 4.65 6.22
CA ALA A 71 20.87 4.74 7.57
C ALA A 71 19.41 4.28 7.64
N HIS A 72 18.58 4.70 6.66
CA HIS A 72 17.18 4.26 6.57
C HIS A 72 17.08 2.76 6.31
N GLU A 73 17.92 2.23 5.41
CA GLU A 73 18.02 0.79 5.15
C GLU A 73 18.36 0.01 6.41
N ALA A 74 19.39 0.44 7.14
CA ALA A 74 19.83 -0.22 8.36
C ALA A 74 18.76 -0.20 9.46
N ALA A 75 18.09 0.94 9.66
CA ALA A 75 17.03 1.09 10.65
C ALA A 75 15.85 0.17 10.34
N LEU A 76 15.38 0.16 9.09
CA LEU A 76 14.26 -0.67 8.69
C LEU A 76 14.63 -2.16 8.67
N LYS A 77 15.87 -2.50 8.26
CA LYS A 77 16.37 -3.87 8.32
C LYS A 77 16.36 -4.43 9.75
N LYS A 78 16.80 -3.65 10.73
CA LYS A 78 16.75 -4.04 12.15
C LYS A 78 15.33 -4.43 12.57
N VAL A 79 14.33 -3.65 12.16
CA VAL A 79 12.92 -3.93 12.46
C VAL A 79 12.45 -5.23 11.80
N ILE A 80 12.71 -5.39 10.50
CA ILE A 80 12.27 -6.57 9.73
C ILE A 80 12.96 -7.84 10.23
N ASP A 81 14.26 -7.80 10.49
CA ASP A 81 15.01 -8.94 11.04
C ASP A 81 14.46 -9.36 12.41
N SER A 82 14.08 -8.40 13.26
CA SER A 82 13.46 -8.69 14.56
C SER A 82 12.10 -9.38 14.41
N VAL A 83 11.23 -8.90 13.52
CA VAL A 83 9.90 -9.47 13.27
C VAL A 83 10.01 -10.89 12.71
N ARG A 84 10.93 -11.11 11.76
CA ARG A 84 11.12 -12.41 11.10
C ARG A 84 11.62 -13.53 12.02
N GLN A 85 12.22 -13.19 13.16
CA GLN A 85 12.60 -14.20 14.18
C GLN A 85 11.37 -14.93 14.75
N TYR A 86 10.20 -14.28 14.74
CA TYR A 86 9.01 -14.77 15.44
C TYR A 86 7.81 -15.02 14.52
N SER A 87 7.88 -14.59 13.25
CA SER A 87 6.78 -14.79 12.30
C SER A 87 7.28 -15.19 10.91
N PRO A 88 6.72 -16.26 10.32
CA PRO A 88 6.98 -16.65 8.94
C PRO A 88 6.09 -15.91 7.93
N MET A 89 5.25 -14.98 8.38
CA MET A 89 4.36 -14.22 7.50
C MET A 89 5.17 -13.45 6.46
N PRO A 90 4.82 -13.55 5.17
CA PRO A 90 5.42 -12.69 4.15
C PRO A 90 5.20 -11.21 4.45
N ILE A 91 6.24 -10.40 4.23
CA ILE A 91 6.22 -8.95 4.48
C ILE A 91 6.64 -8.22 3.22
N MET A 92 5.76 -7.36 2.72
CA MET A 92 6.03 -6.46 1.59
C MET A 92 6.16 -5.02 2.07
N ILE A 93 6.77 -4.18 1.25
CA ILE A 93 6.90 -2.75 1.49
C ILE A 93 6.13 -1.96 0.45
N GLN A 94 5.40 -0.92 0.88
CA GLN A 94 4.82 0.05 -0.05
C GLN A 94 5.79 1.21 -0.27
N LEU A 95 6.30 1.37 -1.50
CA LEU A 95 7.16 2.49 -1.88
C LEU A 95 6.32 3.61 -2.50
N GLY A 96 6.57 4.84 -2.08
CA GLY A 96 5.78 5.97 -2.55
C GLY A 96 6.50 7.31 -2.51
N HIS A 97 5.83 8.30 -3.08
CA HIS A 97 6.20 9.71 -3.04
C HIS A 97 4.91 10.52 -2.96
N ALA A 98 4.80 11.39 -1.98
CA ALA A 98 3.53 12.11 -1.72
C ALA A 98 3.23 13.22 -2.74
N GLY A 99 4.25 13.67 -3.51
CA GLY A 99 4.06 14.73 -4.49
C GLY A 99 3.54 16.01 -3.84
N ARG A 100 2.49 16.61 -4.41
CA ARG A 100 1.86 17.84 -3.89
C ARG A 100 1.19 17.67 -2.53
N LYS A 101 0.98 16.44 -2.06
CA LYS A 101 0.40 16.11 -0.74
C LYS A 101 1.45 15.81 0.31
N ALA A 102 2.72 16.09 0.02
CA ALA A 102 3.81 15.97 0.98
C ALA A 102 3.78 17.10 2.02
N SER A 103 4.70 17.04 2.99
CA SER A 103 4.87 18.11 3.99
C SER A 103 3.58 18.45 4.76
N SER A 104 2.92 17.40 5.27
CA SER A 104 1.74 17.57 6.12
C SER A 104 2.06 17.35 7.59
N TYR A 105 1.32 17.97 8.48
CA TYR A 105 1.29 17.59 9.89
C TYR A 105 0.73 16.17 10.03
N ARG A 106 1.07 15.50 11.13
CA ARG A 106 0.48 14.20 11.46
C ARG A 106 -1.04 14.35 11.64
N PRO A 107 -1.84 13.30 11.39
CA PRO A 107 -3.32 13.40 11.49
C PRO A 107 -3.82 13.94 12.83
N TRP A 108 -3.18 13.56 13.94
CA TRP A 108 -3.55 14.05 15.28
C TRP A 108 -3.02 15.46 15.60
N GLU A 109 -2.18 16.02 14.73
CA GLU A 109 -1.70 17.43 14.79
C GLU A 109 -2.52 18.31 13.85
N GLY A 110 -3.56 17.74 13.18
CA GLY A 110 -4.47 18.43 12.28
C GLY A 110 -4.38 18.05 10.82
N GLY A 111 -3.26 17.44 10.37
CA GLY A 111 -3.10 16.87 9.02
C GLY A 111 -2.99 17.90 7.87
N GLN A 112 -3.05 19.22 8.15
CA GLN A 112 -2.88 20.27 7.15
C GLN A 112 -1.43 20.36 6.66
N VAL A 113 -1.21 21.10 5.56
CA VAL A 113 0.15 21.33 5.04
C VAL A 113 1.04 22.00 6.09
N GLN A 114 2.24 21.48 6.27
CA GLN A 114 3.28 22.04 7.13
C GLN A 114 4.23 22.89 6.30
N LEU A 115 4.28 24.20 6.58
CA LEU A 115 5.10 25.13 5.83
C LEU A 115 6.60 25.00 6.20
N PRO A 116 7.53 25.41 5.31
CA PRO A 116 8.97 25.37 5.61
C PRO A 116 9.37 26.12 6.90
N LYS A 117 8.71 27.26 7.20
CA LYS A 117 8.95 28.02 8.44
C LYS A 117 8.55 27.24 9.71
N ASP A 118 7.70 26.21 9.57
CA ASP A 118 7.18 25.41 10.67
C ASP A 118 7.83 24.00 10.68
N GLY A 119 8.94 23.82 9.96
CA GLY A 119 9.69 22.55 9.88
C GLY A 119 9.26 21.61 8.73
N GLY A 120 8.34 22.07 7.87
CA GLY A 120 8.00 21.35 6.64
C GLY A 120 8.97 21.66 5.49
N TRP A 121 8.57 21.32 4.26
CA TRP A 121 9.37 21.57 3.05
C TRP A 121 8.51 22.00 1.87
N LEU A 122 9.17 22.50 0.82
CA LEU A 122 8.49 22.88 -0.43
C LEU A 122 8.00 21.61 -1.14
N VAL A 123 6.73 21.60 -1.49
CA VAL A 123 6.11 20.49 -2.22
C VAL A 123 6.22 20.70 -3.72
N ALA A 124 6.23 19.58 -4.45
CA ALA A 124 6.28 19.56 -5.90
C ALA A 124 5.39 18.43 -6.45
N GLY A 125 4.97 18.55 -7.72
CA GLY A 125 4.08 17.60 -8.35
C GLY A 125 4.12 17.71 -9.88
N PRO A 126 3.29 16.97 -10.61
CA PRO A 126 3.25 17.01 -12.07
C PRO A 126 2.97 18.40 -12.61
N SER A 127 2.14 19.16 -11.91
CA SER A 127 1.68 20.53 -12.30
C SER A 127 1.62 21.43 -11.09
N ALA A 128 1.66 22.74 -11.32
CA ALA A 128 1.57 23.77 -10.27
C ALA A 128 0.11 23.96 -9.79
N ILE A 129 -0.50 22.88 -9.30
CA ILE A 129 -1.89 22.84 -8.84
C ILE A 129 -1.90 22.39 -7.38
N PRO A 130 -2.32 23.25 -6.42
CA PRO A 130 -2.37 22.88 -5.00
C PRO A 130 -3.42 21.81 -4.74
N GLN A 131 -3.29 21.06 -3.63
CA GLN A 131 -4.26 20.06 -3.20
C GLN A 131 -5.56 20.73 -2.71
N LEU A 132 -5.42 21.79 -1.92
CA LEU A 132 -6.52 22.63 -1.46
C LEU A 132 -6.32 24.08 -1.94
N PRO A 133 -7.41 24.85 -2.16
CA PRO A 133 -7.31 26.18 -2.74
C PRO A 133 -6.41 27.17 -1.98
N ASN A 134 -6.28 26.97 -0.67
CA ASN A 134 -5.51 27.87 0.21
C ASN A 134 -4.10 27.33 0.56
N GLU A 135 -3.69 26.23 -0.04
CA GLU A 135 -2.35 25.68 0.15
C GLU A 135 -1.33 26.33 -0.79
N PRO A 136 -0.03 26.28 -0.43
CA PRO A 136 1.03 26.72 -1.32
C PRO A 136 0.97 26.00 -2.68
N VAL A 137 1.18 26.75 -3.75
CA VAL A 137 1.26 26.17 -5.09
C VAL A 137 2.50 25.29 -5.19
N PRO A 138 2.38 24.01 -5.51
CA PRO A 138 3.52 23.13 -5.67
C PRO A 138 4.37 23.55 -6.89
N ARG A 139 5.67 23.31 -6.82
CA ARG A 139 6.53 23.44 -7.99
C ARG A 139 6.21 22.32 -8.99
N ALA A 140 6.01 22.66 -10.24
CA ALA A 140 5.88 21.65 -11.31
C ALA A 140 7.23 20.95 -11.53
N PHE A 141 7.21 19.64 -11.64
CA PHE A 141 8.41 18.84 -11.97
C PHE A 141 8.87 19.09 -13.40
N ASP A 142 10.16 19.23 -13.58
CA ASP A 142 10.82 19.18 -14.89
C ASP A 142 11.32 17.74 -15.19
N HIS A 143 11.92 17.54 -16.38
CA HIS A 143 12.45 16.23 -16.80
C HIS A 143 13.59 15.72 -15.90
N SER A 144 14.38 16.62 -15.33
CA SER A 144 15.45 16.24 -14.41
C SER A 144 14.89 15.71 -13.07
N ASP A 145 13.80 16.28 -12.60
CA ASP A 145 13.05 15.77 -11.45
C ASP A 145 12.50 14.38 -11.73
N LEU A 146 11.86 14.16 -12.89
CA LEU A 146 11.31 12.86 -13.25
C LEU A 146 12.37 11.77 -13.29
N LYS A 147 13.53 12.09 -13.86
CA LYS A 147 14.69 11.20 -13.86
C LYS A 147 15.12 10.88 -12.42
N ARG A 148 15.34 11.89 -11.60
CA ARG A 148 15.76 11.76 -10.18
C ARG A 148 14.77 10.93 -9.38
N ILE A 149 13.47 11.18 -9.51
CA ILE A 149 12.43 10.45 -8.78
C ILE A 149 12.38 8.98 -9.22
N ARG A 150 12.47 8.70 -10.53
CA ARG A 150 12.54 7.32 -11.03
C ARG A 150 13.75 6.58 -10.46
N GLU A 151 14.93 7.23 -10.43
CA GLU A 151 16.14 6.68 -9.81
C GLU A 151 15.94 6.44 -8.30
N ALA A 152 15.27 7.34 -7.59
CA ALA A 152 14.94 7.16 -6.17
C ALA A 152 14.05 5.94 -5.91
N PHE A 153 13.04 5.67 -6.76
CA PHE A 153 12.25 4.44 -6.69
C PHE A 153 13.11 3.19 -6.92
N VAL A 154 14.01 3.23 -7.90
CA VAL A 154 14.93 2.13 -8.20
C VAL A 154 15.87 1.86 -7.01
N ASP A 155 16.43 2.89 -6.42
CA ASP A 155 17.34 2.74 -5.27
C ASP A 155 16.61 2.25 -4.02
N ALA A 156 15.39 2.73 -3.76
CA ALA A 156 14.53 2.20 -2.70
C ALA A 156 14.16 0.73 -2.94
N ALA A 157 13.89 0.33 -4.18
CA ALA A 157 13.64 -1.06 -4.54
C ALA A 157 14.87 -1.95 -4.29
N LYS A 158 16.06 -1.53 -4.69
CA LYS A 158 17.31 -2.26 -4.40
C LYS A 158 17.55 -2.41 -2.89
N ARG A 159 17.27 -1.37 -2.09
CA ARG A 159 17.33 -1.42 -0.63
C ARG A 159 16.32 -2.41 -0.07
N SER A 160 15.09 -2.42 -0.60
CA SER A 160 14.04 -3.37 -0.22
C SER A 160 14.47 -4.82 -0.43
N VAL A 161 15.16 -5.11 -1.55
CA VAL A 161 15.76 -6.43 -1.83
C VAL A 161 16.81 -6.78 -0.78
N ARG A 162 17.73 -5.85 -0.43
CA ARG A 162 18.79 -6.10 0.56
C ARG A 162 18.26 -6.26 2.00
N ILE A 163 17.18 -5.57 2.34
CA ILE A 163 16.48 -5.74 3.62
C ILE A 163 15.86 -7.13 3.72
N GLY A 164 15.47 -7.72 2.58
CA GLY A 164 14.86 -9.05 2.53
C GLY A 164 13.32 -9.01 2.60
N PHE A 165 12.68 -7.98 2.05
CA PHE A 165 11.23 -8.00 1.83
C PHE A 165 10.85 -9.09 0.81
N ASP A 166 9.65 -9.64 0.94
CA ASP A 166 9.12 -10.65 0.02
C ASP A 166 8.47 -10.04 -1.22
N GLY A 167 8.21 -8.73 -1.19
CA GLY A 167 7.63 -8.00 -2.32
C GLY A 167 7.64 -6.50 -2.12
N ILE A 168 7.30 -5.81 -3.21
CA ILE A 168 7.15 -4.35 -3.27
C ILE A 168 5.76 -4.04 -3.82
N GLU A 169 5.08 -3.09 -3.21
CA GLU A 169 3.90 -2.44 -3.73
C GLU A 169 4.23 -0.99 -4.06
N LEU A 170 4.01 -0.55 -5.30
CA LEU A 170 4.15 0.86 -5.65
C LEU A 170 2.86 1.62 -5.31
N HIS A 171 2.99 2.74 -4.59
CA HIS A 171 1.85 3.57 -4.23
C HIS A 171 1.45 4.47 -5.39
N SER A 172 0.44 4.05 -6.15
CA SER A 172 -0.13 4.77 -7.29
C SER A 172 -1.59 5.19 -7.06
N ALA A 173 -1.93 5.51 -5.79
CA ALA A 173 -3.28 5.81 -5.34
C ALA A 173 -3.36 7.10 -4.50
N HIS A 174 -4.57 7.43 -4.05
CA HIS A 174 -4.90 8.41 -3.01
C HIS A 174 -4.41 9.84 -3.28
N GLY A 175 -4.20 10.20 -4.55
CA GLY A 175 -3.69 11.52 -4.91
C GLY A 175 -2.22 11.74 -4.58
N TYR A 176 -1.44 10.66 -4.34
CA TYR A 176 0.00 10.75 -4.24
C TYR A 176 0.66 10.75 -5.64
N LEU A 177 1.97 10.87 -5.72
CA LEU A 177 2.66 11.29 -6.94
C LEU A 177 2.30 10.50 -8.19
N LEU A 178 2.37 9.15 -8.16
CA LEU A 178 2.06 8.36 -9.35
C LEU A 178 0.59 8.52 -9.76
N HIS A 179 -0.34 8.61 -8.79
CA HIS A 179 -1.73 8.92 -9.08
C HIS A 179 -1.90 10.35 -9.60
N GLN A 180 -1.10 11.32 -9.11
CA GLN A 180 -1.14 12.70 -9.62
C GLN A 180 -0.80 12.77 -11.10
N PHE A 181 0.07 11.88 -11.62
CA PHE A 181 0.34 11.79 -13.05
C PHE A 181 -0.83 11.18 -13.82
N LEU A 182 -1.49 10.16 -13.28
CA LEU A 182 -2.60 9.46 -13.92
C LEU A 182 -3.84 10.35 -14.06
N SER A 183 -4.19 11.08 -13.01
CA SER A 183 -5.41 11.88 -12.95
C SER A 183 -5.29 13.21 -13.72
N PRO A 184 -6.20 13.51 -14.66
CA PRO A 184 -6.22 14.80 -15.34
C PRO A 184 -6.52 15.98 -14.42
N ILE A 185 -7.07 15.73 -13.22
CA ILE A 185 -7.33 16.77 -12.21
C ILE A 185 -6.02 17.38 -11.67
N SER A 186 -4.98 16.58 -11.53
CA SER A 186 -3.68 16.97 -10.97
C SER A 186 -2.56 17.05 -12.00
N ASN A 187 -2.76 16.50 -13.20
CA ASN A 187 -1.82 16.52 -14.29
C ASN A 187 -2.35 17.32 -15.47
N GLN A 188 -1.92 18.57 -15.57
CA GLN A 188 -2.23 19.46 -16.69
C GLN A 188 -0.96 19.82 -17.47
N ARG A 189 0.00 18.90 -17.54
CA ARG A 189 1.21 19.03 -18.36
C ARG A 189 0.86 19.05 -19.85
N THR A 190 1.67 19.75 -20.61
CA THR A 190 1.55 19.88 -22.07
C THR A 190 2.67 19.17 -22.83
N ASP A 191 3.56 18.49 -22.09
CA ASP A 191 4.62 17.65 -22.64
C ASP A 191 4.15 16.16 -22.76
N GLU A 192 5.07 15.26 -23.06
CA GLU A 192 4.82 13.83 -23.25
C GLU A 192 4.34 13.09 -21.98
N TYR A 193 4.28 13.76 -20.83
CA TYR A 193 3.79 13.20 -19.54
C TYR A 193 2.39 13.71 -19.17
N GLY A 194 1.72 14.47 -20.05
CA GLY A 194 0.39 15.03 -19.79
C GLY A 194 -0.55 15.02 -20.98
N GLY A 195 -1.80 15.43 -20.78
CA GLY A 195 -2.84 15.47 -21.80
C GLY A 195 -3.52 14.11 -22.00
N SER A 196 -3.12 13.34 -23.02
CA SER A 196 -3.75 12.05 -23.33
C SER A 196 -3.55 11.01 -22.22
N LEU A 197 -4.43 10.00 -22.16
CA LEU A 197 -4.31 8.89 -21.20
C LEU A 197 -2.94 8.21 -21.32
N GLU A 198 -2.47 7.95 -22.53
CA GLU A 198 -1.15 7.35 -22.78
C GLU A 198 -0.03 8.18 -22.15
N ASN A 199 -0.03 9.49 -22.35
CA ASN A 199 0.95 10.40 -21.77
C ASN A 199 0.89 10.44 -20.24
N ARG A 200 -0.30 10.50 -19.66
CA ARG A 200 -0.47 10.48 -18.21
C ARG A 200 0.01 9.18 -17.56
N MET A 201 -0.13 8.05 -18.24
CA MET A 201 0.38 6.75 -17.79
C MET A 201 1.90 6.61 -17.94
N ARG A 202 2.55 7.39 -18.78
CA ARG A 202 3.97 7.22 -19.17
C ARG A 202 4.90 7.18 -17.96
N PHE A 203 4.87 8.19 -17.11
CA PHE A 203 5.78 8.25 -15.96
C PHE A 203 5.53 7.10 -14.95
N PRO A 204 4.30 6.79 -14.50
CA PRO A 204 4.03 5.61 -13.68
C PRO A 204 4.50 4.29 -14.31
N LEU A 205 4.35 4.11 -15.62
CA LEU A 205 4.83 2.92 -16.32
C LEU A 205 6.37 2.85 -16.38
N GLU A 206 7.04 3.97 -16.59
CA GLU A 206 8.51 4.05 -16.54
C GLU A 206 9.05 3.70 -15.15
N VAL A 207 8.43 4.22 -14.10
CA VAL A 207 8.78 3.88 -12.72
C VAL A 207 8.57 2.38 -12.45
N PHE A 208 7.40 1.84 -12.81
CA PHE A 208 7.12 0.42 -12.62
C PHE A 208 8.13 -0.47 -13.35
N LYS A 209 8.39 -0.18 -14.63
CA LYS A 209 9.37 -0.91 -15.44
C LYS A 209 10.76 -0.88 -14.81
N ALA A 210 11.24 0.29 -14.42
CA ALA A 210 12.57 0.45 -13.82
C ALA A 210 12.71 -0.28 -12.47
N VAL A 211 11.64 -0.30 -11.65
CA VAL A 211 11.60 -1.07 -10.41
C VAL A 211 11.58 -2.57 -10.72
N ARG A 212 10.79 -3.03 -11.70
CA ARG A 212 10.75 -4.45 -12.09
C ARG A 212 12.12 -4.97 -12.54
N GLU A 213 12.87 -4.18 -13.28
CA GLU A 213 14.20 -4.53 -13.80
C GLU A 213 15.23 -4.82 -12.68
N VAL A 214 15.08 -4.22 -11.51
CA VAL A 214 15.98 -4.41 -10.36
C VAL A 214 15.41 -5.33 -9.28
N THR A 215 14.16 -5.76 -9.41
CA THR A 215 13.49 -6.65 -8.47
C THR A 215 13.66 -8.09 -8.95
N PRO A 216 14.21 -9.02 -8.14
CA PRO A 216 14.43 -10.41 -8.56
C PRO A 216 13.09 -11.12 -8.82
N ALA A 217 13.10 -12.12 -9.70
CA ALA A 217 11.90 -12.90 -10.05
C ALA A 217 11.29 -13.66 -8.85
N THR A 218 12.05 -13.83 -7.77
CA THR A 218 11.59 -14.44 -6.52
C THR A 218 10.84 -13.48 -5.61
N MET A 219 10.76 -12.20 -5.98
CA MET A 219 10.12 -11.15 -5.20
C MET A 219 8.86 -10.65 -5.93
N CYS A 220 7.74 -10.58 -5.21
CA CYS A 220 6.47 -10.09 -5.73
C CYS A 220 6.53 -8.58 -6.01
N LEU A 221 5.96 -8.13 -7.13
CA LEU A 221 5.83 -6.71 -7.45
C LEU A 221 4.42 -6.38 -7.94
N GLY A 222 3.75 -5.51 -7.21
CA GLY A 222 2.44 -4.99 -7.59
C GLY A 222 2.32 -3.50 -7.34
N LEU A 223 1.12 -2.99 -7.44
CA LEU A 223 0.86 -1.61 -7.10
C LEU A 223 -0.54 -1.41 -6.53
N ARG A 224 -0.68 -0.34 -5.76
CA ARG A 224 -1.97 0.15 -5.29
C ARG A 224 -2.43 1.29 -6.16
N ILE A 225 -3.68 1.23 -6.63
CA ILE A 225 -4.30 2.27 -7.44
C ILE A 225 -5.54 2.85 -6.78
N SER A 226 -5.88 4.09 -7.13
CA SER A 226 -7.25 4.57 -7.00
C SER A 226 -8.02 4.18 -8.26
N GLY A 227 -8.98 3.27 -8.13
CA GLY A 227 -9.76 2.77 -9.26
C GLY A 227 -10.58 3.86 -9.95
N THR A 228 -10.91 4.95 -9.23
CA THR A 228 -11.58 6.15 -9.77
C THR A 228 -11.35 7.34 -8.84
N ASP A 229 -11.48 8.56 -9.37
CA ASP A 229 -11.41 9.82 -8.60
C ASP A 229 -12.73 10.22 -7.95
N TRP A 230 -13.83 9.53 -8.26
CA TRP A 230 -15.17 9.88 -7.80
C TRP A 230 -15.59 11.31 -8.15
N MET A 231 -15.19 11.79 -9.32
CA MET A 231 -15.56 13.11 -9.81
C MET A 231 -15.50 13.18 -11.33
N GLU A 232 -16.32 14.05 -11.89
CA GLU A 232 -16.36 14.31 -13.33
C GLU A 232 -15.00 14.86 -13.83
N GLY A 233 -14.59 14.39 -15.01
CA GLY A 233 -13.31 14.78 -15.60
C GLY A 233 -12.08 14.25 -14.88
N GLY A 234 -12.25 13.35 -13.88
CA GLY A 234 -11.17 12.69 -13.18
C GLY A 234 -10.76 11.36 -13.81
N TRP A 235 -9.92 10.63 -13.11
CA TRP A 235 -9.51 9.26 -13.41
C TRP A 235 -10.67 8.29 -13.23
N THR A 236 -10.87 7.38 -14.19
CA THR A 236 -12.02 6.46 -14.22
C THR A 236 -11.61 5.00 -14.04
N ALA A 237 -12.60 4.11 -13.84
CA ALA A 237 -12.36 2.68 -13.78
C ALA A 237 -11.89 2.12 -15.12
N GLU A 238 -12.38 2.69 -16.22
CA GLU A 238 -11.96 2.35 -17.58
C GLU A 238 -10.50 2.70 -17.81
N ASP A 239 -10.05 3.89 -17.39
CA ASP A 239 -8.64 4.30 -17.40
C ASP A 239 -7.79 3.34 -16.56
N SER A 240 -8.29 2.93 -15.39
CA SER A 240 -7.63 1.96 -14.50
C SER A 240 -7.46 0.60 -15.17
N ILE A 241 -8.41 0.15 -15.99
CA ILE A 241 -8.29 -1.09 -16.77
C ILE A 241 -7.21 -0.96 -17.85
N VAL A 242 -7.18 0.16 -18.57
CA VAL A 242 -6.14 0.40 -19.59
C VAL A 242 -4.76 0.40 -18.96
N PHE A 243 -4.59 1.13 -17.86
CA PHE A 243 -3.34 1.15 -17.10
C PHE A 243 -2.98 -0.23 -16.54
N GLY A 244 -3.96 -0.96 -15.97
CA GLY A 244 -3.78 -2.31 -15.45
C GLY A 244 -3.30 -3.31 -16.50
N ARG A 245 -3.79 -3.21 -17.74
CA ARG A 245 -3.30 -4.03 -18.86
C ARG A 245 -1.86 -3.68 -19.22
N ALA A 246 -1.51 -2.40 -19.21
CA ALA A 246 -0.16 -1.95 -19.51
C ALA A 246 0.87 -2.44 -18.47
N ILE A 247 0.55 -2.33 -17.17
CA ILE A 247 1.44 -2.84 -16.11
C ILE A 247 1.52 -4.36 -16.07
N LYS A 248 0.44 -5.06 -16.42
CA LYS A 248 0.46 -6.52 -16.57
C LYS A 248 1.51 -6.96 -17.60
N ALA A 249 1.56 -6.26 -18.73
CA ALA A 249 2.56 -6.51 -19.77
C ALA A 249 4.00 -6.25 -19.32
N LEU A 250 4.18 -5.44 -18.26
CA LEU A 250 5.47 -5.19 -17.62
C LEU A 250 5.80 -6.18 -16.46
N GLY A 251 4.96 -7.19 -16.25
CA GLY A 251 5.19 -8.21 -15.21
C GLY A 251 4.70 -7.83 -13.81
N CYS A 252 3.57 -7.14 -13.72
CA CYS A 252 2.87 -6.88 -12.47
C CYS A 252 2.18 -8.15 -11.98
N ASP A 253 2.34 -8.46 -10.69
CA ASP A 253 1.77 -9.66 -10.08
C ASP A 253 0.34 -9.43 -9.53
N PHE A 254 0.01 -8.21 -9.07
CA PHE A 254 -1.29 -7.88 -8.50
C PHE A 254 -1.59 -6.38 -8.51
N ILE A 255 -2.87 -6.05 -8.34
CA ILE A 255 -3.35 -4.69 -8.08
C ILE A 255 -4.14 -4.64 -6.76
N ASP A 256 -3.75 -3.77 -5.83
CA ASP A 256 -4.56 -3.39 -4.67
C ASP A 256 -5.47 -2.20 -5.06
N VAL A 257 -6.78 -2.42 -5.05
CA VAL A 257 -7.76 -1.48 -5.59
C VAL A 257 -8.41 -0.67 -4.48
N SER A 258 -7.99 0.59 -4.37
CA SER A 258 -8.60 1.63 -3.55
C SER A 258 -9.32 2.66 -4.42
N SER A 259 -9.58 3.87 -3.93
CA SER A 259 -10.21 4.94 -4.73
C SER A 259 -9.98 6.33 -4.15
N GLY A 260 -10.16 7.35 -4.99
CA GLY A 260 -10.16 8.75 -4.59
C GLY A 260 -8.82 9.30 -4.10
N GLY A 261 -8.87 10.41 -3.39
CA GLY A 261 -7.74 11.06 -2.73
C GLY A 261 -7.06 12.18 -3.52
N VAL A 262 -7.40 12.38 -4.80
CA VAL A 262 -6.76 13.37 -5.65
C VAL A 262 -7.32 14.78 -5.44
N SER A 263 -8.58 14.90 -5.04
CA SER A 263 -9.26 16.18 -4.88
C SER A 263 -10.22 16.16 -3.69
N PRO A 264 -10.35 17.26 -2.95
CA PRO A 264 -11.35 17.40 -1.90
C PRO A 264 -12.80 17.45 -2.44
N LYS A 265 -12.97 17.67 -3.74
CA LYS A 265 -14.30 17.74 -4.40
C LYS A 265 -14.86 16.37 -4.77
N GLN A 266 -14.11 15.29 -4.50
CA GLN A 266 -14.56 13.92 -4.75
C GLN A 266 -15.85 13.60 -4.00
N GLN A 267 -16.75 12.83 -4.63
CA GLN A 267 -18.02 12.39 -4.04
C GLN A 267 -18.01 10.88 -3.85
N ILE A 268 -17.39 10.43 -2.77
CA ILE A 268 -17.24 9.01 -2.49
C ILE A 268 -18.56 8.45 -1.93
N PRO A 269 -19.17 7.42 -2.54
CA PRO A 269 -20.36 6.76 -2.02
C PRO A 269 -20.01 5.84 -0.85
N LEU A 270 -19.66 6.45 0.31
CA LEU A 270 -19.22 5.70 1.49
C LEU A 270 -20.30 4.72 1.96
N GLY A 271 -19.91 3.45 2.13
CA GLY A 271 -20.75 2.37 2.62
C GLY A 271 -19.97 1.06 2.69
N PRO A 272 -20.55 -0.01 3.28
CA PRO A 272 -19.88 -1.31 3.33
C PRO A 272 -19.46 -1.77 1.92
N LYS A 273 -18.21 -2.19 1.78
CA LYS A 273 -17.64 -2.74 0.53
C LYS A 273 -17.67 -1.78 -0.68
N TYR A 274 -17.72 -0.46 -0.47
CA TYR A 274 -17.94 0.54 -1.53
C TYR A 274 -16.90 0.51 -2.67
N GLN A 275 -15.71 -0.04 -2.44
CA GLN A 275 -14.66 -0.18 -3.47
C GLN A 275 -14.61 -1.59 -4.10
N VAL A 276 -15.35 -2.56 -3.58
CA VAL A 276 -15.35 -3.94 -4.12
C VAL A 276 -15.79 -3.99 -5.59
N PRO A 277 -16.83 -3.23 -6.03
CA PRO A 277 -17.20 -3.19 -7.45
C PRO A 277 -16.06 -2.72 -8.37
N LEU A 278 -15.18 -1.82 -7.90
CA LEU A 278 -14.00 -1.38 -8.65
C LEU A 278 -12.97 -2.51 -8.77
N ALA A 279 -12.73 -3.25 -7.69
CA ALA A 279 -11.83 -4.40 -7.70
C ALA A 279 -12.32 -5.48 -8.68
N ASP A 280 -13.61 -5.80 -8.67
CA ASP A 280 -14.24 -6.75 -9.59
C ASP A 280 -14.12 -6.31 -11.06
N GLN A 281 -14.43 -5.04 -11.34
CA GLN A 281 -14.33 -4.49 -12.69
C GLN A 281 -12.88 -4.52 -13.22
N ILE A 282 -11.90 -4.12 -12.40
CA ILE A 282 -10.48 -4.10 -12.77
C ILE A 282 -9.96 -5.52 -12.92
N LYS A 283 -10.32 -6.45 -12.04
CA LYS A 283 -9.99 -7.88 -12.16
C LYS A 283 -10.46 -8.45 -13.49
N LYS A 284 -11.74 -8.27 -13.81
CA LYS A 284 -12.33 -8.74 -15.07
C LYS A 284 -11.70 -8.09 -16.30
N GLY A 285 -11.40 -6.79 -16.20
CA GLY A 285 -10.84 -6.01 -17.30
C GLY A 285 -9.37 -6.29 -17.59
N THR A 286 -8.59 -6.71 -16.59
CA THR A 286 -7.13 -6.90 -16.69
C THR A 286 -6.71 -8.37 -16.61
N GLY A 287 -7.48 -9.20 -15.90
CA GLY A 287 -7.09 -10.57 -15.55
C GLY A 287 -5.86 -10.62 -14.62
N LEU A 288 -5.58 -9.56 -13.86
CA LEU A 288 -4.63 -9.55 -12.76
C LEU A 288 -5.31 -10.00 -11.46
N LEU A 289 -4.54 -10.58 -10.55
CA LEU A 289 -5.01 -10.78 -9.18
C LEU A 289 -5.29 -9.42 -8.52
N THR A 290 -6.42 -9.33 -7.80
CA THR A 290 -6.81 -8.09 -7.13
C THR A 290 -6.98 -8.26 -5.63
N MET A 291 -6.66 -7.20 -4.90
CA MET A 291 -7.01 -7.02 -3.50
C MET A 291 -8.15 -6.00 -3.42
N ALA A 292 -9.23 -6.35 -2.71
CA ALA A 292 -10.32 -5.42 -2.41
C ALA A 292 -10.13 -4.84 -1.01
N VAL A 293 -10.33 -3.54 -0.88
CA VAL A 293 -10.29 -2.81 0.39
C VAL A 293 -11.49 -1.86 0.49
N GLY A 294 -11.87 -1.47 1.68
CA GLY A 294 -12.88 -0.41 1.90
C GLY A 294 -14.11 -0.87 2.65
N LEU A 295 -14.12 -0.60 3.96
CA LEU A 295 -15.22 -0.93 4.86
C LEU A 295 -15.70 -2.38 4.76
N ILE A 296 -14.77 -3.31 4.61
CA ILE A 296 -14.97 -4.75 4.80
C ILE A 296 -14.77 -4.98 6.29
N THR A 297 -15.82 -5.32 7.02
CA THR A 297 -15.79 -5.32 8.49
C THR A 297 -16.07 -6.69 9.11
N THR A 298 -16.82 -7.54 8.43
CA THR A 298 -17.18 -8.87 8.92
C THR A 298 -16.48 -9.98 8.16
N PRO A 299 -16.22 -11.13 8.80
CA PRO A 299 -15.70 -12.33 8.12
C PRO A 299 -16.56 -12.80 6.96
N GLN A 300 -17.90 -12.69 7.10
CA GLN A 300 -18.86 -13.10 6.07
C GLN A 300 -18.79 -12.19 4.83
N GLU A 301 -18.59 -10.88 5.01
CA GLU A 301 -18.36 -9.97 3.88
C GLU A 301 -17.06 -10.31 3.15
N ALA A 302 -15.98 -10.55 3.90
CA ALA A 302 -14.68 -10.91 3.34
C ALA A 302 -14.74 -12.24 2.56
N GLU A 303 -15.35 -13.28 3.15
CA GLU A 303 -15.54 -14.58 2.51
C GLU A 303 -16.44 -14.45 1.26
N GLY A 304 -17.53 -13.68 1.35
CA GLY A 304 -18.44 -13.45 0.22
C GLY A 304 -17.74 -12.84 -0.99
N ILE A 305 -16.86 -11.85 -0.80
CA ILE A 305 -16.06 -11.23 -1.88
C ILE A 305 -15.23 -12.29 -2.61
N ILE A 306 -14.60 -13.20 -1.86
CA ILE A 306 -13.73 -14.24 -2.41
C ILE A 306 -14.57 -15.32 -3.13
N VAL A 307 -15.63 -15.81 -2.50
CA VAL A 307 -16.50 -16.86 -3.06
C VAL A 307 -17.21 -16.40 -4.32
N ASN A 308 -17.68 -15.15 -4.34
CA ASN A 308 -18.29 -14.54 -5.52
C ASN A 308 -17.29 -14.20 -6.63
N GLY A 309 -15.98 -14.30 -6.37
CA GLY A 309 -14.93 -13.98 -7.33
C GLY A 309 -14.75 -12.49 -7.60
N GLU A 310 -15.30 -11.62 -6.74
CA GLU A 310 -15.24 -10.15 -6.88
C GLU A 310 -13.82 -9.62 -6.69
N ALA A 311 -13.02 -10.27 -5.86
CA ALA A 311 -11.57 -10.06 -5.74
C ALA A 311 -10.89 -11.39 -5.38
N ASP A 312 -9.55 -11.42 -5.42
CA ASP A 312 -8.77 -12.60 -5.07
C ASP A 312 -8.32 -12.59 -3.61
N MET A 313 -8.20 -11.40 -3.02
CA MET A 313 -7.78 -11.15 -1.65
C MET A 313 -8.57 -9.97 -1.07
N VAL A 314 -8.65 -9.91 0.25
CA VAL A 314 -9.21 -8.77 0.98
C VAL A 314 -8.13 -8.09 1.80
N ALA A 315 -8.03 -6.76 1.68
CA ALA A 315 -7.05 -5.96 2.41
C ALA A 315 -7.76 -5.17 3.52
N LEU A 316 -7.31 -5.35 4.75
CA LEU A 316 -7.88 -4.73 5.94
C LEU A 316 -6.91 -3.72 6.52
N ALA A 317 -7.37 -2.50 6.79
CA ALA A 317 -6.61 -1.44 7.43
C ALA A 317 -7.08 -1.21 8.86
N ARG A 318 -8.02 -0.29 9.06
CA ARG A 318 -8.52 0.09 10.40
C ARG A 318 -9.07 -1.08 11.22
N GLY A 319 -9.63 -2.10 10.53
CA GLY A 319 -10.08 -3.34 11.20
C GLY A 319 -8.92 -4.05 11.92
N MET A 320 -7.74 -4.11 11.27
CA MET A 320 -6.54 -4.73 11.88
C MET A 320 -5.92 -3.86 12.98
N LEU A 321 -6.04 -2.53 12.92
CA LEU A 321 -5.61 -1.66 14.02
C LEU A 321 -6.51 -1.81 15.23
N PHE A 322 -7.82 -1.93 15.02
CA PHE A 322 -8.81 -2.11 16.08
C PHE A 322 -8.75 -3.51 16.70
N ASP A 323 -8.64 -4.54 15.87
CA ASP A 323 -8.53 -5.94 16.26
C ASP A 323 -7.36 -6.63 15.55
N PRO A 324 -6.16 -6.62 16.12
CA PRO A 324 -4.99 -7.30 15.53
C PRO A 324 -5.13 -8.83 15.47
N ARG A 325 -6.18 -9.40 16.08
CA ARG A 325 -6.51 -10.83 16.00
C ARG A 325 -7.73 -11.12 15.11
N TRP A 326 -8.15 -10.15 14.32
CA TRP A 326 -9.27 -10.29 13.39
C TRP A 326 -9.20 -11.60 12.55
N PRO A 327 -8.03 -12.05 12.02
CA PRO A 327 -7.95 -13.32 11.30
C PRO A 327 -8.29 -14.54 12.17
N TRP A 328 -8.01 -14.51 13.49
CA TRP A 328 -8.37 -15.59 14.40
C TRP A 328 -9.91 -15.65 14.61
N HIS A 329 -10.51 -14.48 14.80
CA HIS A 329 -11.96 -14.35 14.96
C HIS A 329 -12.67 -14.77 13.68
N ALA A 330 -12.16 -14.32 12.52
CA ALA A 330 -12.70 -14.72 11.21
C ALA A 330 -12.63 -16.24 11.00
N ALA A 331 -11.50 -16.87 11.33
CA ALA A 331 -11.37 -18.31 11.23
C ALA A 331 -12.33 -19.04 12.16
N ALA A 332 -12.52 -18.55 13.40
CA ALA A 332 -13.45 -19.10 14.35
C ALA A 332 -14.91 -19.03 13.85
N GLU A 333 -15.33 -17.87 13.32
CA GLU A 333 -16.70 -17.66 12.83
C GLU A 333 -17.00 -18.45 11.54
N LEU A 334 -16.00 -18.63 10.69
CA LEU A 334 -16.13 -19.36 9.41
C LEU A 334 -15.84 -20.86 9.52
N GLY A 335 -15.53 -21.38 10.71
CA GLY A 335 -15.18 -22.78 10.93
C GLY A 335 -13.88 -23.18 10.25
N ALA A 336 -12.95 -22.25 10.08
CA ALA A 336 -11.66 -22.46 9.43
C ALA A 336 -10.52 -22.59 10.46
N GLN A 337 -9.31 -22.82 9.96
CA GLN A 337 -8.09 -22.85 10.77
C GLN A 337 -7.23 -21.62 10.50
N VAL A 338 -6.46 -21.20 11.50
CA VAL A 338 -5.51 -20.09 11.40
C VAL A 338 -4.17 -20.48 12.03
N GLN A 339 -3.08 -20.03 11.40
CA GLN A 339 -1.73 -20.24 11.96
C GLN A 339 -1.49 -19.26 13.11
N VAL A 340 -1.03 -19.80 14.23
CA VAL A 340 -0.79 -19.04 15.45
C VAL A 340 0.59 -19.38 16.02
N ALA A 341 1.32 -18.37 16.49
CA ALA A 341 2.63 -18.56 17.11
C ALA A 341 2.53 -19.45 18.36
N LYS A 342 3.48 -20.36 18.53
CA LYS A 342 3.49 -21.37 19.64
C LYS A 342 3.24 -20.79 21.03
N PRO A 343 3.78 -19.61 21.43
CA PRO A 343 3.48 -19.02 22.74
C PRO A 343 1.99 -18.76 23.01
N TYR A 344 1.19 -18.62 21.96
CA TYR A 344 -0.25 -18.37 22.05
C TYR A 344 -1.13 -19.60 21.96
N TRP A 345 -0.61 -20.81 21.74
CA TRP A 345 -1.40 -22.03 21.57
C TRP A 345 -2.35 -22.29 22.74
N ARG A 346 -1.92 -21.97 23.97
CA ARG A 346 -2.77 -22.14 25.17
C ARG A 346 -3.98 -21.20 25.22
N SER A 347 -4.07 -20.21 24.33
CA SER A 347 -5.22 -19.32 24.21
C SER A 347 -6.32 -19.88 23.31
N GLN A 348 -6.15 -21.08 22.72
CA GLN A 348 -7.19 -21.71 21.90
C GLN A 348 -8.48 -21.89 22.72
N PRO A 349 -9.63 -21.37 22.23
CA PRO A 349 -10.89 -21.51 22.94
C PRO A 349 -11.30 -22.97 23.08
N ARG A 350 -11.80 -23.38 24.26
CA ARG A 350 -12.16 -24.79 24.55
C ARG A 350 -13.19 -25.37 23.58
N GLY A 351 -14.11 -24.55 23.07
CA GLY A 351 -15.14 -24.95 22.09
C GLY A 351 -14.65 -25.03 20.64
N LEU A 352 -13.40 -24.65 20.36
CA LEU A 352 -12.83 -24.54 19.00
C LEU A 352 -11.51 -25.32 18.92
N SER A 353 -11.54 -26.61 19.22
CA SER A 353 -10.36 -27.47 19.40
C SER A 353 -9.46 -27.60 18.16
N THR A 354 -9.95 -27.23 16.98
CA THR A 354 -9.19 -27.29 15.70
C THR A 354 -8.80 -25.93 15.15
N LEU A 355 -9.16 -24.83 15.83
CA LEU A 355 -8.96 -23.47 15.30
C LEU A 355 -7.50 -23.16 14.96
N PHE A 356 -6.55 -23.59 15.81
CA PHE A 356 -5.11 -23.36 15.59
C PHE A 356 -4.42 -24.54 14.91
N GLY A 357 -5.20 -25.46 14.27
CA GLY A 357 -4.70 -26.66 13.64
C GLY A 357 -4.29 -27.73 14.67
N ASP A 358 -3.41 -28.65 14.24
CA ASP A 358 -2.92 -29.74 15.08
C ASP A 358 -1.86 -29.23 16.05
N ILE A 359 -2.31 -28.58 17.13
CA ILE A 359 -1.43 -28.12 18.20
C ILE A 359 -1.37 -29.11 19.35
N THR A 360 -0.17 -29.33 19.90
CA THR A 360 0.03 -30.14 21.10
C THR A 360 0.41 -29.23 22.25
N SER A 361 -0.54 -28.91 23.14
CA SER A 361 -0.26 -28.19 24.38
C SER A 361 -0.19 -29.17 25.54
N GLY A 362 1.02 -29.46 26.02
CA GLY A 362 1.21 -30.25 27.24
C GLY A 362 0.62 -29.52 28.46
N GLY A 363 -0.24 -30.19 29.23
CA GLY A 363 -0.62 -29.75 30.56
C GLY A 363 0.49 -30.10 31.56
N ARG A 364 0.90 -29.12 32.42
CA ARG A 364 1.55 -29.41 33.69
C ARG A 364 0.49 -29.43 34.80
#